data_00499b983024648a675ed5d8b888bec5
#
_entry.id   00499b983024648a675ed5d8b888bec5
#
_cell.length_a   1.000
_cell.length_b   1.000
_cell.length_c   1.000
_cell.angle_alpha   90.00
_cell.angle_beta   90.00
_cell.angle_gamma   90.00
#
_symmetry.space_group_name_H-M   'P 1'
#
loop_
_entity.id
_entity.type
_entity.pdbx_description
1 polymer ?
#
loop_
_entity_poly.entity_id
_entity_poly.type
_entity_poly.pdbx_seq_one_letter_code
_entity_poly.pdbx_strand_id
1 'polypeptide(L)'
;MKNICVVTATRSEYGLLRWIIDILSKDKDVNLQIVATGSHLSKEFGMTYHFIEHDGYTIDAKIDMELHTEDLYSIPRSMGICAEKISYAFRSLKPDMIVILGDRYELLPIVNTALLFNIPIAHISGGDITEGAIDNEVRNAVTMMSSLHFPGTEESAVRLRRMLGMDENIYVVGEPGLDSFLRHQLMTRSELAEQLNLNASKQWMLVTLHSETKESLDYNLQMTENLYNVMIGQKNVQFVVTKANADFGGSQINKYWDAKQDDDVRVVASLGQLRYLSFMSQVECVLGNSSSGIVEAPFLGIPVVNIGNRQKGRHICKNVICCRSEERRVGKECRSRWS
;
A
#
# COMPACT_ATOMS: atom_id res chain seq x y z
N MET A 1 7.59 -31.24 3.69
CA MET A 1 7.79 -29.83 3.30
C MET A 1 6.57 -29.37 2.55
N LYS A 2 5.98 -28.23 2.93
CA LYS A 2 4.78 -27.67 2.31
C LYS A 2 5.16 -26.53 1.37
N ASN A 3 4.59 -26.49 0.18
CA ASN A 3 4.78 -25.41 -0.78
C ASN A 3 3.90 -24.22 -0.38
N ILE A 4 4.47 -23.20 0.21
CA ILE A 4 3.76 -21.97 0.58
C ILE A 4 4.14 -20.87 -0.41
N CYS A 5 3.15 -20.41 -1.18
CA CYS A 5 3.35 -19.43 -2.22
C CYS A 5 2.90 -18.04 -1.75
N VAL A 6 3.81 -17.12 -1.58
CA VAL A 6 3.51 -15.72 -1.28
C VAL A 6 3.35 -14.96 -2.59
N VAL A 7 2.20 -14.31 -2.77
CA VAL A 7 1.93 -13.51 -3.97
C VAL A 7 1.95 -12.03 -3.62
N THR A 8 2.65 -11.24 -4.43
CA THR A 8 2.75 -9.78 -4.24
C THR A 8 2.62 -9.06 -5.57
N ALA A 9 1.82 -7.99 -5.60
CA ALA A 9 1.54 -7.21 -6.80
C ALA A 9 2.20 -5.82 -6.79
N THR A 10 2.55 -5.32 -5.61
CA THR A 10 3.13 -3.98 -5.47
C THR A 10 4.27 -3.97 -4.47
N ARG A 11 5.15 -2.98 -4.60
CA ARG A 11 6.25 -2.80 -3.65
C ARG A 11 5.77 -2.53 -2.22
N SER A 12 4.65 -1.82 -2.05
CA SER A 12 4.08 -1.59 -0.72
C SER A 12 3.63 -2.88 -0.06
N GLU A 13 2.97 -3.79 -0.80
CA GLU A 13 2.62 -5.11 -0.29
C GLU A 13 3.85 -5.94 0.06
N TYR A 14 4.86 -5.97 -0.82
CA TYR A 14 6.11 -6.68 -0.54
C TYR A 14 6.75 -6.18 0.75
N GLY A 15 6.77 -4.87 0.96
CA GLY A 15 7.29 -4.28 2.21
C GLY A 15 6.58 -4.80 3.46
N LEU A 16 5.27 -5.01 3.40
CA LEU A 16 4.48 -5.58 4.49
C LEU A 16 4.68 -7.10 4.64
N LEU A 17 4.85 -7.82 3.52
CA LEU A 17 5.05 -9.27 3.49
C LEU A 17 6.48 -9.71 3.79
N ARG A 18 7.47 -8.81 3.71
CA ARG A 18 8.90 -9.13 3.78
C ARG A 18 9.28 -9.97 4.99
N TRP A 19 8.76 -9.66 6.16
CA TRP A 19 9.09 -10.40 7.39
C TRP A 19 8.41 -11.76 7.46
N ILE A 20 7.24 -11.90 6.85
CA ILE A 20 6.57 -13.18 6.68
C ILE A 20 7.39 -14.05 5.72
N ILE A 21 7.84 -13.50 4.60
CA ILE A 21 8.74 -14.16 3.64
C ILE A 21 10.03 -14.60 4.34
N ASP A 22 10.64 -13.72 5.15
CA ASP A 22 11.86 -14.02 5.89
C ASP A 22 11.68 -15.20 6.85
N ILE A 23 10.58 -15.23 7.59
CA ILE A 23 10.29 -16.33 8.51
C ILE A 23 10.03 -17.63 7.74
N LEU A 24 9.21 -17.59 6.70
CA LEU A 24 8.89 -18.77 5.89
C LEU A 24 10.13 -19.32 5.17
N SER A 25 11.05 -18.47 4.74
CA SER A 25 12.30 -18.88 4.06
C SER A 25 13.26 -19.65 4.96
N LYS A 26 13.16 -19.45 6.27
CA LYS A 26 14.00 -20.09 7.30
C LYS A 26 13.37 -21.35 7.89
N ASP A 27 12.10 -21.59 7.60
CA ASP A 27 11.39 -22.76 8.12
C ASP A 27 11.71 -24.00 7.28
N LYS A 28 12.29 -25.02 7.92
CA LYS A 28 12.68 -26.27 7.27
C LYS A 28 11.53 -27.12 6.77
N ASP A 29 10.33 -26.89 7.25
CA ASP A 29 9.11 -27.63 6.86
C ASP A 29 8.37 -26.92 5.70
N VAL A 30 8.84 -25.73 5.30
CA VAL A 30 8.28 -24.90 4.23
C VAL A 30 9.22 -24.87 3.02
N ASN A 31 8.67 -25.05 1.85
CA ASN A 31 9.26 -24.65 0.58
C ASN A 31 8.60 -23.35 0.16
N LEU A 32 9.28 -22.23 0.43
CA LEU A 32 8.78 -20.92 0.06
C LEU A 32 8.82 -20.74 -1.45
N GLN A 33 7.71 -20.28 -2.01
CA GLN A 33 7.58 -19.85 -3.39
C GLN A 33 7.15 -18.38 -3.42
N ILE A 34 7.67 -17.59 -4.34
CA ILE A 34 7.30 -16.17 -4.48
C ILE A 34 6.80 -15.94 -5.91
N VAL A 35 5.62 -15.35 -6.00
CA VAL A 35 5.05 -14.89 -7.26
C VAL A 35 4.93 -13.38 -7.23
N ALA A 36 5.56 -12.71 -8.21
CA ALA A 36 5.47 -11.27 -8.40
C ALA A 36 4.60 -10.95 -9.62
N THR A 37 3.69 -9.97 -9.48
CA THR A 37 2.80 -9.51 -10.55
C THR A 37 2.55 -8.00 -10.47
N GLY A 38 1.58 -7.49 -11.18
CA GLY A 38 1.11 -6.11 -11.10
C GLY A 38 2.20 -5.08 -11.37
N SER A 39 2.22 -4.04 -10.55
CA SER A 39 3.17 -2.94 -10.69
C SER A 39 4.63 -3.36 -10.46
N HIS A 40 4.88 -4.51 -9.85
CA HIS A 40 6.23 -5.05 -9.73
C HIS A 40 6.92 -5.25 -11.07
N LEU A 41 6.18 -5.57 -12.14
CA LEU A 41 6.71 -5.85 -13.47
C LEU A 41 6.49 -4.71 -14.47
N SER A 42 5.94 -3.59 -14.04
CA SER A 42 5.70 -2.42 -14.89
C SER A 42 6.89 -1.46 -14.88
N LYS A 43 7.35 -1.07 -16.07
CA LYS A 43 8.40 -0.04 -16.24
C LYS A 43 7.93 1.31 -15.71
N GLU A 44 6.67 1.65 -15.93
CA GLU A 44 6.07 2.90 -15.43
C GLU A 44 6.15 3.02 -13.92
N PHE A 45 5.98 1.89 -13.19
CA PHE A 45 6.05 1.84 -11.74
C PHE A 45 7.41 1.38 -11.19
N GLY A 46 8.46 1.35 -12.03
CA GLY A 46 9.86 1.22 -11.62
C GLY A 46 10.38 -0.20 -11.48
N MET A 47 9.72 -1.22 -12.06
CA MET A 47 10.20 -2.62 -12.08
C MET A 47 10.59 -3.12 -10.68
N THR A 48 9.72 -2.90 -9.71
CA THR A 48 10.05 -3.04 -8.27
C THR A 48 10.26 -4.47 -7.78
N TYR A 49 10.11 -5.49 -8.64
CA TYR A 49 10.50 -6.87 -8.33
C TYR A 49 12.00 -7.00 -8.00
N HIS A 50 12.84 -6.07 -8.49
CA HIS A 50 14.27 -6.06 -8.16
C HIS A 50 14.54 -5.87 -6.65
N PHE A 51 13.63 -5.28 -5.88
CA PHE A 51 13.79 -5.21 -4.43
C PHE A 51 13.70 -6.59 -3.78
N ILE A 52 12.84 -7.47 -4.30
CA ILE A 52 12.71 -8.86 -3.83
C ILE A 52 14.02 -9.62 -4.08
N GLU A 53 14.56 -9.49 -5.29
CA GLU A 53 15.84 -10.12 -5.68
C GLU A 53 17.03 -9.55 -4.90
N HIS A 54 17.04 -8.22 -4.68
CA HIS A 54 18.08 -7.56 -3.89
C HIS A 54 18.08 -7.99 -2.42
N ASP A 55 16.91 -8.30 -1.86
CA ASP A 55 16.78 -8.85 -0.50
C ASP A 55 17.23 -10.32 -0.42
N GLY A 56 17.65 -10.92 -1.53
CA GLY A 56 18.19 -12.27 -1.60
C GLY A 56 17.15 -13.38 -1.88
N TYR A 57 15.92 -13.01 -2.21
CA TYR A 57 14.88 -13.99 -2.51
C TYR A 57 14.77 -14.30 -4.00
N THR A 58 14.52 -15.56 -4.32
CA THR A 58 14.20 -16.01 -5.67
C THR A 58 12.72 -15.79 -5.95
N ILE A 59 12.39 -15.24 -7.11
CA ILE A 59 11.01 -15.13 -7.60
C ILE A 59 10.75 -16.33 -8.52
N ASP A 60 9.87 -17.22 -8.09
CA ASP A 60 9.56 -18.48 -8.79
C ASP A 60 8.71 -18.25 -10.05
N ALA A 61 7.86 -17.21 -10.04
CA ALA A 61 7.11 -16.81 -11.22
C ALA A 61 6.93 -15.28 -11.27
N LYS A 62 7.19 -14.71 -12.45
CA LYS A 62 6.92 -13.31 -12.78
C LYS A 62 5.72 -13.25 -13.73
N ILE A 63 4.58 -12.77 -13.24
CA ILE A 63 3.31 -12.72 -13.99
C ILE A 63 3.11 -11.31 -14.50
N ASP A 64 3.66 -11.02 -15.67
CA ASP A 64 3.42 -9.76 -16.35
C ASP A 64 1.98 -9.74 -16.90
N MET A 65 1.14 -8.96 -16.25
CA MET A 65 -0.27 -8.77 -16.61
C MET A 65 -0.48 -7.65 -17.63
N GLU A 66 0.61 -7.13 -18.22
CA GLU A 66 0.57 -6.02 -19.18
C GLU A 66 -0.22 -4.83 -18.61
N LEU A 67 0.20 -4.40 -17.43
CA LEU A 67 -0.52 -3.40 -16.64
C LEU A 67 -0.54 -2.05 -17.35
N HIS A 68 -1.75 -1.58 -17.63
CA HIS A 68 -2.07 -0.24 -18.09
C HIS A 68 -3.19 0.34 -17.23
N THR A 69 -3.13 1.61 -16.91
CA THR A 69 -4.08 2.30 -16.02
C THR A 69 -4.69 3.56 -16.65
N GLU A 70 -4.55 3.69 -17.96
CA GLU A 70 -4.93 4.91 -18.68
C GLU A 70 -6.45 5.04 -18.89
N ASP A 71 -7.16 3.92 -18.96
CA ASP A 71 -8.60 3.88 -19.16
C ASP A 71 -9.28 2.76 -18.36
N LEU A 72 -10.62 2.77 -18.36
CA LEU A 72 -11.44 1.78 -17.62
C LEU A 72 -11.37 0.37 -18.19
N TYR A 73 -10.93 0.18 -19.44
CA TYR A 73 -10.84 -1.13 -20.10
C TYR A 73 -9.50 -1.81 -19.82
N SER A 74 -8.45 -1.04 -19.60
CA SER A 74 -7.08 -1.53 -19.44
C SER A 74 -6.93 -2.44 -18.21
N ILE A 75 -7.50 -2.05 -17.07
CA ILE A 75 -7.40 -2.84 -15.82
C ILE A 75 -8.10 -4.19 -15.95
N PRO A 76 -9.39 -4.28 -16.39
CA PRO A 76 -10.04 -5.57 -16.62
C PRO A 76 -9.31 -6.47 -17.63
N ARG A 77 -8.73 -5.90 -18.70
CA ARG A 77 -7.90 -6.64 -19.65
C ARG A 77 -6.67 -7.23 -18.96
N SER A 78 -5.95 -6.42 -18.19
CA SER A 78 -4.77 -6.86 -17.41
C SER A 78 -5.12 -7.97 -16.43
N MET A 79 -6.28 -7.89 -15.77
CA MET A 79 -6.78 -8.95 -14.87
C MET A 79 -7.03 -10.26 -15.64
N GLY A 80 -7.59 -10.20 -16.85
CA GLY A 80 -7.76 -11.38 -17.69
C GLY A 80 -6.43 -12.05 -18.05
N ILE A 81 -5.42 -11.27 -18.43
CA ILE A 81 -4.06 -11.74 -18.69
C ILE A 81 -3.43 -12.35 -17.44
N CYS A 82 -3.64 -11.73 -16.27
CA CYS A 82 -3.19 -12.26 -15.00
C CYS A 82 -3.82 -13.64 -14.72
N ALA A 83 -5.13 -13.78 -14.88
CA ALA A 83 -5.83 -15.05 -14.64
C ALA A 83 -5.28 -16.19 -15.54
N GLU A 84 -5.02 -15.90 -16.82
CA GLU A 84 -4.42 -16.86 -17.72
C GLU A 84 -3.02 -17.26 -17.23
N LYS A 85 -2.12 -16.30 -17.06
CA LYS A 85 -0.71 -16.56 -16.74
C LYS A 85 -0.52 -17.19 -15.35
N ILE A 86 -1.30 -16.78 -14.34
CA ILE A 86 -1.22 -17.37 -12.99
C ILE A 86 -1.65 -18.84 -12.97
N SER A 87 -2.57 -19.24 -13.86
CA SER A 87 -2.99 -20.64 -13.98
C SER A 87 -1.83 -21.56 -14.37
N TYR A 88 -0.96 -21.10 -15.28
CA TYR A 88 0.26 -21.83 -15.65
C TYR A 88 1.26 -21.89 -14.48
N ALA A 89 1.41 -20.78 -13.75
CA ALA A 89 2.29 -20.74 -12.57
C ALA A 89 1.80 -21.73 -11.50
N PHE A 90 0.52 -21.73 -11.12
CA PHE A 90 -0.02 -22.66 -10.13
C PHE A 90 0.06 -24.13 -10.56
N ARG A 91 -0.13 -24.41 -11.85
CA ARG A 91 0.07 -25.75 -12.40
C ARG A 91 1.52 -26.23 -12.25
N SER A 92 2.50 -25.33 -12.42
CA SER A 92 3.93 -25.64 -12.31
C SER A 92 4.39 -25.72 -10.86
N LEU A 93 4.06 -24.70 -10.06
CA LEU A 93 4.53 -24.55 -8.68
C LEU A 93 3.82 -25.48 -7.70
N LYS A 94 2.57 -25.85 -7.98
CA LYS A 94 1.72 -26.73 -7.15
C LYS A 94 1.73 -26.30 -5.68
N PRO A 95 1.34 -25.05 -5.36
CA PRO A 95 1.33 -24.60 -3.98
C PRO A 95 0.30 -25.36 -3.15
N ASP A 96 0.67 -25.74 -1.92
CA ASP A 96 -0.25 -26.28 -0.92
C ASP A 96 -1.12 -25.17 -0.32
N MET A 97 -0.67 -23.91 -0.39
CA MET A 97 -1.38 -22.72 0.07
C MET A 97 -0.78 -21.47 -0.59
N ILE A 98 -1.63 -20.48 -0.87
CA ILE A 98 -1.16 -19.13 -1.19
C ILE A 98 -1.36 -18.20 0.00
N VAL A 99 -0.43 -17.24 0.17
CA VAL A 99 -0.49 -16.14 1.14
C VAL A 99 -0.62 -14.84 0.36
N ILE A 100 -1.63 -14.06 0.68
CA ILE A 100 -1.95 -12.78 0.06
C ILE A 100 -2.22 -11.72 1.13
N LEU A 101 -2.04 -10.46 0.77
CA LEU A 101 -2.25 -9.34 1.68
C LEU A 101 -3.15 -8.27 1.04
N GLY A 102 -4.14 -7.81 1.79
CA GLY A 102 -4.88 -6.58 1.50
C GLY A 102 -6.02 -6.74 0.50
N ASP A 103 -6.08 -5.82 -0.43
CA ASP A 103 -7.31 -5.43 -1.11
C ASP A 103 -7.11 -4.95 -2.55
N ARG A 104 -5.96 -5.25 -3.12
CA ARG A 104 -5.63 -4.82 -4.47
C ARG A 104 -6.43 -5.62 -5.50
N TYR A 105 -6.89 -4.95 -6.57
CA TYR A 105 -7.66 -5.59 -7.65
C TYR A 105 -6.89 -6.73 -8.35
N GLU A 106 -5.56 -6.68 -8.34
CA GLU A 106 -4.69 -7.74 -8.87
C GLU A 106 -4.90 -9.08 -8.14
N LEU A 107 -5.40 -9.05 -6.90
CA LEU A 107 -5.70 -10.27 -6.14
C LEU A 107 -6.90 -11.04 -6.69
N LEU A 108 -7.89 -10.37 -7.29
CA LEU A 108 -9.11 -11.02 -7.79
C LEU A 108 -8.83 -12.15 -8.77
N PRO A 109 -8.07 -11.98 -9.87
CA PRO A 109 -7.74 -13.07 -10.78
C PRO A 109 -6.91 -14.17 -10.11
N ILE A 110 -6.07 -13.83 -9.13
CA ILE A 110 -5.22 -14.76 -8.40
C ILE A 110 -6.07 -15.67 -7.50
N VAL A 111 -6.92 -15.08 -6.65
CA VAL A 111 -7.75 -15.84 -5.70
C VAL A 111 -8.83 -16.65 -6.41
N ASN A 112 -9.41 -16.10 -7.48
CA ASN A 112 -10.36 -16.84 -8.31
C ASN A 112 -9.71 -18.10 -8.94
N THR A 113 -8.49 -17.95 -9.45
CA THR A 113 -7.73 -19.07 -10.00
C THR A 113 -7.35 -20.08 -8.90
N ALA A 114 -6.86 -19.61 -7.75
CA ALA A 114 -6.53 -20.50 -6.61
C ALA A 114 -7.74 -21.30 -6.13
N LEU A 115 -8.91 -20.66 -6.02
CA LEU A 115 -10.17 -21.32 -5.65
C LEU A 115 -10.50 -22.47 -6.62
N LEU A 116 -10.40 -22.23 -7.94
CA LEU A 116 -10.68 -23.25 -8.97
C LEU A 116 -9.65 -24.39 -9.00
N PHE A 117 -8.42 -24.13 -8.53
CA PHE A 117 -7.39 -25.15 -8.34
C PHE A 117 -7.49 -25.88 -7.00
N ASN A 118 -8.46 -25.54 -6.14
CA ASN A 118 -8.59 -26.01 -4.75
C ASN A 118 -7.33 -25.72 -3.91
N ILE A 119 -6.68 -24.60 -4.14
CA ILE A 119 -5.53 -24.13 -3.35
C ILE A 119 -6.06 -23.27 -2.21
N PRO A 120 -5.84 -23.64 -0.93
CA PRO A 120 -6.21 -22.83 0.21
C PRO A 120 -5.56 -21.46 0.17
N ILE A 121 -6.29 -20.43 0.62
CA ILE A 121 -5.87 -19.05 0.60
C ILE A 121 -5.78 -18.51 2.02
N ALA A 122 -4.62 -17.99 2.41
CA ALA A 122 -4.37 -17.25 3.63
C ALA A 122 -4.40 -15.75 3.35
N HIS A 123 -5.41 -15.05 3.87
CA HIS A 123 -5.64 -13.62 3.63
C HIS A 123 -5.25 -12.77 4.85
N ILE A 124 -4.30 -11.86 4.66
CA ILE A 124 -3.81 -10.93 5.68
C ILE A 124 -4.50 -9.57 5.48
N SER A 125 -4.82 -8.88 6.59
CA SER A 125 -5.50 -7.57 6.63
C SER A 125 -6.91 -7.60 6.01
N GLY A 126 -7.61 -8.74 6.11
CA GLY A 126 -9.05 -8.83 5.84
C GLY A 126 -9.89 -8.17 6.93
N GLY A 127 -11.14 -7.81 6.60
CA GLY A 127 -12.11 -7.27 7.57
C GLY A 127 -12.05 -5.76 7.80
N ASP A 128 -11.08 -5.04 7.26
CA ASP A 128 -11.04 -3.57 7.28
C ASP A 128 -12.12 -2.97 6.37
N ILE A 129 -12.50 -1.71 6.63
CA ILE A 129 -13.41 -0.95 5.77
C ILE A 129 -12.61 0.15 5.04
N THR A 130 -12.90 0.33 3.76
CA THR A 130 -12.33 1.40 2.92
C THR A 130 -13.41 1.88 1.95
N GLU A 131 -14.42 2.64 2.47
CA GLU A 131 -15.65 2.97 1.72
C GLU A 131 -15.39 3.85 0.48
N GLY A 132 -14.34 4.66 0.47
CA GLY A 132 -14.01 5.60 -0.60
C GLY A 132 -13.28 4.99 -1.80
N ALA A 133 -13.00 3.69 -1.79
CA ALA A 133 -12.30 3.00 -2.86
C ALA A 133 -12.93 1.63 -3.16
N ILE A 134 -12.66 1.11 -4.36
CA ILE A 134 -13.06 -0.27 -4.76
C ILE A 134 -12.35 -1.34 -3.92
N ASP A 135 -11.28 -0.95 -3.23
CA ASP A 135 -10.50 -1.80 -2.33
C ASP A 135 -11.40 -2.50 -1.30
N ASN A 136 -12.48 -1.83 -0.87
CA ASN A 136 -13.45 -2.41 0.07
C ASN A 136 -14.16 -3.63 -0.49
N GLU A 137 -14.66 -3.53 -1.72
CA GLU A 137 -15.36 -4.60 -2.42
C GLU A 137 -14.37 -5.74 -2.77
N VAL A 138 -13.17 -5.40 -3.20
CA VAL A 138 -12.10 -6.36 -3.50
C VAL A 138 -11.73 -7.14 -2.24
N ARG A 139 -11.46 -6.44 -1.12
CA ARG A 139 -11.11 -7.08 0.16
C ARG A 139 -12.19 -8.06 0.61
N ASN A 140 -13.45 -7.67 0.55
CA ASN A 140 -14.56 -8.53 0.94
C ASN A 140 -14.68 -9.76 0.03
N ALA A 141 -14.54 -9.60 -1.30
CA ALA A 141 -14.55 -10.71 -2.24
C ALA A 141 -13.39 -11.69 -1.99
N VAL A 142 -12.18 -11.17 -1.81
CA VAL A 142 -10.98 -11.96 -1.48
C VAL A 142 -11.17 -12.71 -0.15
N THR A 143 -11.68 -12.05 0.87
CA THR A 143 -12.00 -12.67 2.16
C THR A 143 -12.95 -13.87 1.99
N MET A 144 -14.06 -13.69 1.23
CA MET A 144 -15.04 -14.76 1.02
C MET A 144 -14.49 -15.99 0.27
N MET A 145 -13.42 -15.81 -0.50
CA MET A 145 -12.72 -16.89 -1.21
C MET A 145 -11.57 -17.49 -0.40
N SER A 146 -11.25 -16.94 0.77
CA SER A 146 -10.11 -17.34 1.58
C SER A 146 -10.49 -18.39 2.66
N SER A 147 -9.52 -19.22 3.04
CA SER A 147 -9.69 -20.29 4.01
C SER A 147 -9.12 -19.97 5.40
N LEU A 148 -8.13 -19.08 5.45
CA LEU A 148 -7.47 -18.58 6.67
C LEU A 148 -7.47 -17.05 6.65
N HIS A 149 -7.71 -16.45 7.81
CA HIS A 149 -7.89 -15.01 7.92
C HIS A 149 -7.02 -14.46 9.04
N PHE A 150 -6.20 -13.44 8.70
CA PHE A 150 -5.28 -12.77 9.59
C PHE A 150 -5.59 -11.26 9.65
N PRO A 151 -6.68 -10.84 10.34
CA PRO A 151 -7.01 -9.43 10.52
C PRO A 151 -6.01 -8.74 11.44
N GLY A 152 -5.82 -7.42 11.21
CA GLY A 152 -4.93 -6.60 12.01
C GLY A 152 -5.52 -6.22 13.37
N THR A 153 -6.84 -6.18 13.52
CA THR A 153 -7.52 -5.73 14.74
C THR A 153 -8.64 -6.66 15.15
N GLU A 154 -9.03 -6.63 16.45
CA GLU A 154 -10.21 -7.37 16.91
C GLU A 154 -11.50 -6.85 16.27
N GLU A 155 -11.59 -5.55 15.97
CA GLU A 155 -12.74 -4.98 15.27
C GLU A 155 -12.92 -5.60 13.88
N SER A 156 -11.82 -5.75 13.13
CA SER A 156 -11.79 -6.42 11.82
C SER A 156 -12.14 -7.90 11.96
N ALA A 157 -11.64 -8.58 13.01
CA ALA A 157 -12.00 -9.99 13.28
C ALA A 157 -13.50 -10.17 13.58
N VAL A 158 -14.11 -9.29 14.39
CA VAL A 158 -15.56 -9.31 14.65
C VAL A 158 -16.35 -9.16 13.34
N ARG A 159 -15.88 -8.31 12.44
CA ARG A 159 -16.51 -8.11 11.12
C ARG A 159 -16.38 -9.37 10.25
N LEU A 160 -15.20 -9.99 10.23
CA LEU A 160 -14.97 -11.26 9.51
C LEU A 160 -15.90 -12.36 10.02
N ARG A 161 -16.03 -12.54 11.34
CA ARG A 161 -16.93 -13.54 11.95
C ARG A 161 -18.37 -13.35 11.48
N ARG A 162 -18.84 -12.11 11.45
CA ARG A 162 -20.20 -11.77 10.96
C ARG A 162 -20.36 -12.06 9.46
N MET A 163 -19.36 -11.72 8.66
CA MET A 163 -19.40 -11.88 7.20
C MET A 163 -19.31 -13.35 6.79
N LEU A 164 -18.46 -14.13 7.46
CA LEU A 164 -18.21 -15.53 7.15
C LEU A 164 -19.21 -16.47 7.85
N GLY A 165 -19.86 -16.01 8.93
CA GLY A 165 -20.77 -16.84 9.74
C GLY A 165 -20.04 -17.94 10.55
N MET A 166 -18.73 -17.77 10.79
CA MET A 166 -17.89 -18.71 11.54
C MET A 166 -16.86 -17.98 12.39
N ASP A 167 -16.38 -18.62 13.44
CA ASP A 167 -15.30 -18.13 14.31
C ASP A 167 -13.95 -18.80 14.03
N GLU A 168 -13.97 -19.91 13.32
CA GLU A 168 -12.79 -20.72 13.03
C GLU A 168 -11.90 -20.04 11.97
N ASN A 169 -10.59 -20.34 12.03
CA ASN A 169 -9.60 -19.88 11.06
C ASN A 169 -9.43 -18.34 10.97
N ILE A 170 -9.80 -17.60 12.03
CA ILE A 170 -9.63 -16.16 12.15
C ILE A 170 -8.68 -15.88 13.32
N TYR A 171 -7.51 -15.34 13.01
CA TYR A 171 -6.44 -15.08 13.98
C TYR A 171 -6.02 -13.61 13.92
N VAL A 172 -6.25 -12.86 15.00
CA VAL A 172 -5.81 -11.45 15.09
C VAL A 172 -4.30 -11.43 15.28
N VAL A 173 -3.59 -10.81 14.34
CA VAL A 173 -2.11 -10.84 14.29
C VAL A 173 -1.45 -9.46 14.36
N GLY A 174 -2.23 -8.38 14.36
CA GLY A 174 -1.72 -7.02 14.21
C GLY A 174 -1.45 -6.67 12.74
N GLU A 175 -0.89 -5.48 12.54
CA GLU A 175 -0.56 -4.97 11.21
C GLU A 175 0.89 -5.32 10.86
N PRO A 176 1.14 -6.13 9.82
CA PRO A 176 2.49 -6.62 9.48
C PRO A 176 3.50 -5.51 9.21
N GLY A 177 3.04 -4.34 8.74
CA GLY A 177 3.89 -3.19 8.47
C GLY A 177 4.62 -2.65 9.70
N LEU A 178 4.02 -2.83 10.89
CA LEU A 178 4.58 -2.32 12.15
C LEU A 178 5.82 -3.10 12.62
N ASP A 179 5.95 -4.36 12.24
CA ASP A 179 7.14 -5.17 12.55
C ASP A 179 8.42 -4.54 12.01
N SER A 180 8.32 -3.80 10.93
CA SER A 180 9.46 -3.15 10.29
C SER A 180 10.10 -2.08 11.19
N PHE A 181 9.32 -1.40 12.04
CA PHE A 181 9.87 -0.45 13.02
C PHE A 181 10.67 -1.14 14.12
N LEU A 182 10.33 -2.39 14.45
CA LEU A 182 11.01 -3.18 15.48
C LEU A 182 12.27 -3.87 14.92
N ARG A 183 12.32 -4.13 13.61
CA ARG A 183 13.35 -4.96 12.98
C ARG A 183 14.39 -4.15 12.20
N HIS A 184 14.09 -2.92 11.78
CA HIS A 184 15.02 -2.04 11.10
C HIS A 184 15.65 -1.03 12.07
N GLN A 185 16.95 -0.81 11.88
CA GLN A 185 17.56 0.42 12.37
C GLN A 185 17.18 1.55 11.40
N LEU A 186 16.38 2.49 11.90
CA LEU A 186 15.96 3.64 11.10
C LEU A 186 17.14 4.57 10.81
N MET A 187 17.10 5.21 9.66
CA MET A 187 18.08 6.19 9.24
C MET A 187 17.94 7.48 10.03
N THR A 188 19.06 8.14 10.25
CA THR A 188 19.11 9.47 10.89
C THR A 188 18.61 10.56 9.94
N ARG A 189 18.27 11.71 10.51
CA ARG A 189 17.87 12.90 9.74
C ARG A 189 18.97 13.34 8.76
N SER A 190 20.22 13.26 9.15
CA SER A 190 21.36 13.65 8.32
C SER A 190 21.53 12.73 7.11
N GLU A 191 21.42 11.42 7.29
CA GLU A 191 21.48 10.44 6.20
C GLU A 191 20.32 10.61 5.21
N LEU A 192 19.11 10.89 5.72
CA LEU A 192 17.94 11.16 4.88
C LEU A 192 18.10 12.48 4.11
N ALA A 193 18.63 13.52 4.75
CA ALA A 193 18.90 14.80 4.12
C ALA A 193 19.87 14.66 2.94
N GLU A 194 20.96 13.91 3.13
CA GLU A 194 21.94 13.64 2.09
C GLU A 194 21.33 12.83 0.93
N GLN A 195 20.66 11.70 1.23
CA GLN A 195 20.13 10.81 0.19
C GLN A 195 18.98 11.43 -0.61
N LEU A 196 18.17 12.28 0.01
CA LEU A 196 17.02 12.91 -0.63
C LEU A 196 17.30 14.34 -1.12
N ASN A 197 18.53 14.83 -0.90
CA ASN A 197 18.91 16.21 -1.17
C ASN A 197 17.97 17.23 -0.52
N LEU A 198 17.79 17.08 0.81
CA LEU A 198 16.95 17.95 1.62
C LEU A 198 17.79 18.83 2.56
N ASN A 199 17.22 19.93 3.00
CA ASN A 199 17.81 20.74 4.05
C ASN A 199 17.37 20.22 5.44
N ALA A 200 18.32 19.69 6.21
CA ALA A 200 18.04 19.13 7.54
C ALA A 200 17.51 20.14 8.56
N SER A 201 17.71 21.46 8.32
CA SER A 201 17.23 22.53 9.21
C SER A 201 15.79 22.98 8.91
N LYS A 202 15.21 22.59 7.78
CA LYS A 202 13.81 22.85 7.43
C LYS A 202 12.89 21.80 8.08
N GLN A 203 11.64 22.16 8.30
CA GLN A 203 10.60 21.18 8.62
C GLN A 203 10.34 20.26 7.43
N TRP A 204 10.07 18.98 7.66
CA TRP A 204 9.77 18.03 6.61
C TRP A 204 8.34 17.52 6.70
N MET A 205 7.71 17.34 5.56
CA MET A 205 6.39 16.74 5.44
C MET A 205 6.44 15.58 4.43
N LEU A 206 5.80 14.47 4.77
CA LEU A 206 5.62 13.35 3.86
C LEU A 206 4.25 13.47 3.17
N VAL A 207 4.24 13.39 1.86
CA VAL A 207 3.01 13.50 1.05
C VAL A 207 2.81 12.22 0.26
N THR A 208 1.65 11.58 0.43
CA THR A 208 1.27 10.40 -0.37
C THR A 208 -0.21 10.48 -0.71
N LEU A 209 -0.51 10.84 -1.95
CA LEU A 209 -1.88 10.98 -2.44
C LEU A 209 -2.16 9.98 -3.55
N HIS A 210 -3.12 9.11 -3.32
CA HIS A 210 -3.64 8.14 -4.29
C HIS A 210 -4.98 8.59 -4.85
N SER A 211 -5.37 8.06 -6.01
CA SER A 211 -6.71 8.29 -6.53
C SER A 211 -7.78 7.67 -5.63
N GLU A 212 -8.89 8.36 -5.50
CA GLU A 212 -10.14 7.79 -5.00
C GLU A 212 -10.83 7.12 -6.19
N THR A 213 -10.76 5.79 -6.24
CA THR A 213 -11.16 5.00 -7.42
C THR A 213 -12.66 5.01 -7.70
N LYS A 214 -13.47 5.49 -6.76
CA LYS A 214 -14.92 5.72 -6.90
C LYS A 214 -15.27 7.13 -7.40
N GLU A 215 -14.27 8.01 -7.50
CA GLU A 215 -14.44 9.39 -7.95
C GLU A 215 -13.91 9.59 -9.37
N SER A 216 -14.31 10.70 -10.00
CA SER A 216 -13.85 11.04 -11.35
C SER A 216 -12.36 11.39 -11.39
N LEU A 217 -11.75 11.30 -12.57
CA LEU A 217 -10.38 11.76 -12.79
C LEU A 217 -10.22 13.24 -12.46
N ASP A 218 -11.18 14.08 -12.88
CA ASP A 218 -11.15 15.54 -12.65
C ASP A 218 -11.15 15.84 -11.15
N TYR A 219 -11.97 15.14 -10.35
CA TYR A 219 -11.97 15.27 -8.90
C TYR A 219 -10.59 14.95 -8.31
N ASN A 220 -9.98 13.84 -8.72
CA ASN A 220 -8.67 13.41 -8.24
C ASN A 220 -7.56 14.41 -8.62
N LEU A 221 -7.59 14.95 -9.83
CA LEU A 221 -6.64 15.98 -10.26
C LEU A 221 -6.84 17.30 -9.51
N GLN A 222 -8.09 17.72 -9.30
CA GLN A 222 -8.40 18.92 -8.51
C GLN A 222 -7.94 18.79 -7.05
N MET A 223 -8.13 17.60 -6.44
CA MET A 223 -7.63 17.30 -5.09
C MET A 223 -6.10 17.43 -5.04
N THR A 224 -5.41 16.91 -6.06
CA THR A 224 -3.95 16.99 -6.17
C THR A 224 -3.47 18.43 -6.31
N GLU A 225 -4.14 19.23 -7.16
CA GLU A 225 -3.85 20.65 -7.37
C GLU A 225 -4.08 21.47 -6.10
N ASN A 226 -5.19 21.25 -5.41
CA ASN A 226 -5.50 21.91 -4.15
C ASN A 226 -4.42 21.64 -3.10
N LEU A 227 -3.95 20.41 -2.99
CA LEU A 227 -2.87 20.04 -2.08
C LEU A 227 -1.56 20.76 -2.46
N TYR A 228 -1.18 20.74 -3.74
CA TYR A 228 0.03 21.43 -4.20
C TYR A 228 -0.03 22.94 -3.89
N ASN A 229 -1.17 23.60 -4.15
CA ASN A 229 -1.34 25.02 -3.88
C ASN A 229 -1.22 25.38 -2.38
N VAL A 230 -1.59 24.46 -1.49
CA VAL A 230 -1.36 24.61 -0.04
C VAL A 230 0.12 24.45 0.30
N MET A 231 0.81 23.52 -0.34
CA MET A 231 2.23 23.23 -0.09
C MET A 231 3.13 24.42 -0.46
N ILE A 232 2.99 24.97 -1.66
CA ILE A 232 3.84 26.08 -2.14
C ILE A 232 3.66 27.39 -1.34
N GLY A 233 2.60 27.50 -0.55
CA GLY A 233 2.37 28.64 0.35
C GLY A 233 3.10 28.54 1.69
N GLN A 234 3.77 27.41 1.99
CA GLN A 234 4.45 27.20 3.27
C GLN A 234 5.90 27.65 3.23
N LYS A 235 6.32 28.41 4.25
CA LYS A 235 7.71 28.84 4.40
C LYS A 235 8.46 27.90 5.34
N ASN A 236 9.74 27.66 5.05
CA ASN A 236 10.63 26.84 5.89
C ASN A 236 10.19 25.37 6.01
N VAL A 237 9.46 24.84 5.02
CA VAL A 237 8.98 23.46 4.96
C VAL A 237 9.45 22.83 3.65
N GLN A 238 9.92 21.60 3.72
CA GLN A 238 10.17 20.78 2.53
C GLN A 238 9.22 19.59 2.50
N PHE A 239 8.71 19.30 1.32
CA PHE A 239 7.77 18.21 1.08
C PHE A 239 8.44 17.10 0.28
N VAL A 240 8.33 15.88 0.76
CA VAL A 240 8.67 14.70 -0.04
C VAL A 240 7.38 14.03 -0.47
N VAL A 241 7.14 14.05 -1.77
CA VAL A 241 5.95 13.47 -2.41
C VAL A 241 6.30 12.11 -2.97
N THR A 242 5.65 11.06 -2.49
CA THR A 242 5.73 9.74 -3.09
C THR A 242 4.61 9.56 -4.11
N LYS A 243 4.93 8.97 -5.27
CA LYS A 243 3.97 8.76 -6.35
C LYS A 243 2.83 7.83 -5.98
N ALA A 244 1.68 8.05 -6.62
CA ALA A 244 0.49 7.21 -6.48
C ALA A 244 0.71 5.80 -7.03
N ASN A 245 -0.08 4.86 -6.52
CA ASN A 245 -0.14 3.48 -7.00
C ASN A 245 -0.73 3.38 -8.43
N ALA A 246 -0.68 2.17 -9.00
CA ALA A 246 -1.23 1.81 -10.29
C ALA A 246 -2.76 1.61 -10.26
N ASP A 247 -3.48 2.55 -9.64
CA ASP A 247 -4.93 2.59 -9.65
C ASP A 247 -5.42 3.50 -10.80
N PHE A 248 -6.69 3.38 -11.17
CA PHE A 248 -7.29 4.30 -12.15
C PHE A 248 -7.06 5.76 -11.74
N GLY A 249 -6.51 6.58 -12.63
CA GLY A 249 -6.12 7.97 -12.35
C GLY A 249 -4.74 8.15 -11.70
N GLY A 250 -4.09 7.08 -11.23
CA GLY A 250 -2.79 7.16 -10.57
C GLY A 250 -1.68 7.69 -11.48
N SER A 251 -1.62 7.25 -12.73
CA SER A 251 -0.66 7.75 -13.73
C SER A 251 -0.83 9.25 -13.99
N GLN A 252 -2.06 9.75 -14.04
CA GLN A 252 -2.34 11.17 -14.28
C GLN A 252 -1.92 12.02 -13.07
N ILE A 253 -2.18 11.56 -11.85
CA ILE A 253 -1.66 12.19 -10.62
C ILE A 253 -0.13 12.22 -10.65
N ASN A 254 0.53 11.14 -11.05
CA ASN A 254 1.98 11.07 -11.15
C ASN A 254 2.54 12.04 -12.20
N LYS A 255 1.91 12.14 -13.37
CA LYS A 255 2.25 13.13 -14.41
C LYS A 255 2.09 14.57 -13.90
N TYR A 256 1.04 14.83 -13.09
CA TYR A 256 0.85 16.14 -12.46
C TYR A 256 2.03 16.49 -11.54
N TRP A 257 2.46 15.58 -10.69
CA TRP A 257 3.60 15.80 -9.80
C TRP A 257 4.91 15.96 -10.57
N ASP A 258 5.17 15.15 -11.60
CA ASP A 258 6.39 15.23 -12.43
C ASP A 258 6.52 16.58 -13.16
N ALA A 259 5.41 17.23 -13.46
CA ALA A 259 5.40 18.55 -14.09
C ALA A 259 5.69 19.71 -13.12
N LYS A 260 5.75 19.44 -11.79
CA LYS A 260 6.02 20.47 -10.79
C LYS A 260 7.53 20.57 -10.52
N GLN A 261 8.04 21.78 -10.63
CA GLN A 261 9.44 22.12 -10.31
C GLN A 261 9.41 23.17 -9.19
N ASP A 262 9.75 22.74 -7.99
CA ASP A 262 9.82 23.58 -6.80
C ASP A 262 10.95 23.06 -5.91
N ASP A 263 11.82 23.96 -5.44
CA ASP A 263 13.00 23.58 -4.63
C ASP A 263 12.61 22.94 -3.28
N ASP A 264 11.41 23.25 -2.79
CA ASP A 264 10.89 22.71 -1.52
C ASP A 264 9.92 21.54 -1.71
N VAL A 265 9.68 21.09 -2.95
CA VAL A 265 8.85 19.90 -3.26
C VAL A 265 9.67 18.85 -3.99
N ARG A 266 10.04 17.80 -3.28
CA ARG A 266 10.79 16.67 -3.82
C ARG A 266 9.87 15.52 -4.20
N VAL A 267 9.67 15.30 -5.50
CA VAL A 267 8.88 14.17 -6.01
C VAL A 267 9.79 12.95 -6.20
N VAL A 268 9.40 11.83 -5.63
CA VAL A 268 10.11 10.55 -5.74
C VAL A 268 9.15 9.43 -6.15
N ALA A 269 9.58 8.59 -7.09
CA ALA A 269 8.76 7.44 -7.47
C ALA A 269 8.49 6.54 -6.26
N SER A 270 9.48 6.40 -5.40
CA SER A 270 9.44 5.57 -4.21
C SER A 270 10.65 5.79 -3.32
N LEU A 271 10.44 5.75 -2.04
CA LEU A 271 11.51 5.78 -1.03
C LEU A 271 12.09 4.38 -0.69
N GLY A 272 11.41 3.29 -1.05
CA GLY A 272 11.69 1.98 -0.45
C GLY A 272 11.21 1.91 1.00
N GLN A 273 11.12 0.73 1.58
CA GLN A 273 10.55 0.56 2.91
C GLN A 273 11.38 1.28 3.99
N LEU A 274 12.68 1.00 4.09
CA LEU A 274 13.53 1.57 5.12
C LEU A 274 13.53 3.10 5.10
N ARG A 275 13.77 3.73 3.93
CA ARG A 275 13.75 5.20 3.82
C ARG A 275 12.38 5.79 4.08
N TYR A 276 11.31 5.12 3.65
CA TYR A 276 9.94 5.58 3.87
C TYR A 276 9.61 5.64 5.37
N LEU A 277 9.86 4.57 6.10
CA LEU A 277 9.63 4.49 7.54
C LEU A 277 10.55 5.43 8.31
N SER A 278 11.83 5.51 7.91
CA SER A 278 12.80 6.44 8.50
C SER A 278 12.40 7.90 8.26
N PHE A 279 11.95 8.23 7.04
CA PHE A 279 11.50 9.58 6.73
C PHE A 279 10.21 9.91 7.50
N MET A 280 9.25 8.98 7.54
CA MET A 280 8.02 9.16 8.32
C MET A 280 8.30 9.43 9.80
N SER A 281 9.31 8.79 10.39
CA SER A 281 9.67 9.01 11.80
C SER A 281 10.32 10.38 12.07
N GLN A 282 10.69 11.13 11.02
CA GLN A 282 11.40 12.43 11.10
C GLN A 282 10.58 13.61 10.59
N VAL A 283 9.34 13.38 10.15
CA VAL A 283 8.49 14.45 9.63
C VAL A 283 7.61 15.08 10.70
N GLU A 284 7.24 16.32 10.50
CA GLU A 284 6.30 17.03 11.38
C GLU A 284 4.84 16.58 11.12
N CYS A 285 4.55 16.12 9.90
CA CYS A 285 3.20 15.68 9.54
C CYS A 285 3.22 14.80 8.28
N VAL A 286 2.26 13.89 8.19
CA VAL A 286 1.94 13.14 6.97
C VAL A 286 0.69 13.71 6.34
N LEU A 287 0.73 13.99 5.04
CA LEU A 287 -0.38 14.56 4.26
C LEU A 287 -0.81 13.60 3.16
N GLY A 288 -2.09 13.43 2.95
CA GLY A 288 -2.65 12.63 1.85
C GLY A 288 -3.67 11.60 2.29
N ASN A 289 -3.82 10.53 1.54
CA ASN A 289 -4.84 9.50 1.77
C ASN A 289 -4.29 8.07 1.72
N SER A 290 -3.00 7.92 1.98
CA SER A 290 -2.38 6.60 2.08
C SER A 290 -2.83 5.87 3.35
N SER A 291 -2.94 4.53 3.28
CA SER A 291 -3.17 3.69 4.47
C SER A 291 -2.07 3.84 5.51
N SER A 292 -0.84 4.15 5.10
CA SER A 292 0.28 4.39 6.02
C SER A 292 0.05 5.59 6.95
N GLY A 293 -0.72 6.60 6.52
CA GLY A 293 -1.17 7.68 7.40
C GLY A 293 -2.19 7.23 8.46
N ILE A 294 -2.83 6.07 8.27
CA ILE A 294 -3.83 5.53 9.21
C ILE A 294 -3.23 4.45 10.12
N VAL A 295 -2.20 3.74 9.67
CA VAL A 295 -1.60 2.61 10.39
C VAL A 295 -0.23 2.97 10.97
N GLU A 296 0.75 3.27 10.10
CA GLU A 296 2.14 3.45 10.51
C GLU A 296 2.39 4.80 11.19
N ALA A 297 1.86 5.89 10.66
CA ALA A 297 2.07 7.22 11.24
C ALA A 297 1.46 7.35 12.66
N PRO A 298 0.25 6.83 12.94
CA PRO A 298 -0.27 6.77 14.31
C PRO A 298 0.58 5.94 15.27
N PHE A 299 1.16 4.84 14.83
CA PHE A 299 2.06 4.04 15.65
C PHE A 299 3.29 4.85 16.12
N LEU A 300 3.80 5.73 15.26
CA LEU A 300 4.89 6.66 15.59
C LEU A 300 4.43 7.91 16.34
N GLY A 301 3.13 8.11 16.54
CA GLY A 301 2.58 9.34 17.11
C GLY A 301 2.68 10.57 16.19
N ILE A 302 2.96 10.37 14.89
CA ILE A 302 3.11 11.45 13.92
C ILE A 302 1.74 12.01 13.54
N PRO A 303 1.56 13.36 13.52
CA PRO A 303 0.36 14.00 13.02
C PRO A 303 0.04 13.66 11.58
N VAL A 304 -1.24 13.47 11.28
CA VAL A 304 -1.70 13.15 9.93
C VAL A 304 -2.87 14.03 9.52
N VAL A 305 -2.82 14.56 8.29
CA VAL A 305 -3.97 15.14 7.62
C VAL A 305 -4.41 14.17 6.51
N ASN A 306 -5.46 13.40 6.81
CA ASN A 306 -6.08 12.50 5.85
C ASN A 306 -7.02 13.29 4.93
N ILE A 307 -6.72 13.33 3.63
CA ILE A 307 -7.41 14.15 2.63
C ILE A 307 -8.38 13.28 1.84
N GLY A 308 -9.65 13.71 1.80
CA GLY A 308 -10.70 13.03 1.05
C GLY A 308 -11.29 11.81 1.77
N ASN A 309 -11.94 10.94 1.00
CA ASN A 309 -12.77 9.85 1.51
C ASN A 309 -12.16 8.45 1.35
N ARG A 310 -10.95 8.35 0.76
CA ARG A 310 -10.34 7.04 0.45
C ARG A 310 -10.26 6.12 1.68
N GLN A 311 -9.95 6.69 2.86
CA GLN A 311 -9.80 5.95 4.11
C GLN A 311 -11.08 5.94 4.97
N LYS A 312 -12.21 6.39 4.43
CA LYS A 312 -13.49 6.43 5.16
C LYS A 312 -13.88 5.01 5.62
N GLY A 313 -14.32 4.90 6.87
CA GLY A 313 -14.70 3.64 7.51
C GLY A 313 -13.59 2.94 8.26
N ARG A 314 -12.31 3.35 8.11
CA ARG A 314 -11.22 2.84 8.92
C ARG A 314 -11.24 3.40 10.34
N HIS A 315 -10.60 2.67 11.26
CA HIS A 315 -10.34 3.18 12.59
C HIS A 315 -9.39 4.39 12.52
N ILE A 316 -9.82 5.54 13.07
CA ILE A 316 -9.08 6.79 13.02
C ILE A 316 -8.51 7.10 14.41
N CYS A 317 -7.19 7.13 14.53
CA CYS A 317 -6.49 7.49 15.76
C CYS A 317 -6.56 9.01 16.03
N LYS A 318 -6.30 9.40 17.27
CA LYS A 318 -6.42 10.82 17.74
C LYS A 318 -5.48 11.80 17.04
N ASN A 319 -4.36 11.32 16.51
CA ASN A 319 -3.37 12.11 15.78
C ASN A 319 -3.71 12.30 14.28
N VAL A 320 -4.86 11.80 13.82
CA VAL A 320 -5.32 11.91 12.44
C VAL A 320 -6.49 12.88 12.35
N ILE A 321 -6.34 13.90 11.50
CA ILE A 321 -7.40 14.84 11.15
C ILE A 321 -7.87 14.49 9.73
N CYS A 322 -9.18 14.23 9.56
CA CYS A 322 -9.78 14.02 8.25
C CYS A 322 -10.35 15.33 7.72
N CYS A 323 -10.03 15.68 6.48
CA CYS A 323 -10.58 16.84 5.79
C CYS A 323 -11.01 16.47 4.37
N ARG A 324 -11.98 17.24 3.83
CA ARG A 324 -12.33 17.16 2.40
C ARG A 324 -11.36 18.02 1.59
N SER A 325 -11.13 17.65 0.34
CA SER A 325 -10.23 18.37 -0.57
C SER A 325 -10.59 19.85 -0.78
N GLU A 326 -11.86 20.21 -0.53
CA GLU A 326 -12.43 21.56 -0.72
C GLU A 326 -12.37 22.42 0.56
N GLU A 327 -12.03 21.83 1.70
CA GLU A 327 -11.98 22.57 2.97
C GLU A 327 -10.72 23.45 3.05
N ARG A 328 -10.90 24.76 2.93
CA ARG A 328 -9.81 25.76 3.08
C ARG A 328 -9.13 25.80 4.45
N ARG A 329 -9.46 24.88 5.36
CA ARG A 329 -9.03 24.88 6.77
C ARG A 329 -7.77 24.09 7.07
N VAL A 330 -7.23 23.35 6.12
CA VAL A 330 -6.06 22.47 6.30
C VAL A 330 -4.84 23.17 6.94
N GLY A 331 -4.68 24.47 6.70
CA GLY A 331 -3.57 25.25 7.28
C GLY A 331 -3.84 25.86 8.66
N LYS A 332 -5.09 26.01 9.10
CA LYS A 332 -5.43 26.67 10.36
C LYS A 332 -5.67 25.69 11.52
N GLU A 333 -6.25 24.55 11.27
CA GLU A 333 -6.55 23.56 12.32
C GLU A 333 -5.30 22.78 12.79
N CYS A 334 -4.32 22.57 11.91
CA CYS A 334 -3.04 22.00 12.33
C CYS A 334 -2.29 22.87 13.34
N ARG A 335 -2.39 24.21 13.24
CA ARG A 335 -1.70 25.13 14.17
C ARG A 335 -2.38 25.26 15.54
N SER A 336 -3.70 25.07 15.63
CA SER A 336 -4.44 25.33 16.87
C SER A 336 -4.57 24.15 17.83
N ARG A 337 -4.25 22.93 17.38
CA ARG A 337 -4.28 21.72 18.21
C ARG A 337 -2.91 21.24 18.70
N TRP A 338 -1.83 21.89 18.24
CA TRP A 338 -0.45 21.52 18.56
C TRP A 338 0.32 22.60 19.32
N SER A 339 -0.36 23.68 19.76
CA SER A 339 0.16 24.71 20.67
C SER A 339 -0.22 24.44 22.12
#